data_b64914ad100f7c5b5ef763ab5863e351
#
_entry.id   b64914ad100f7c5b5ef763ab5863e351
#
_cell.length_a   1.000
_cell.length_b   1.000
_cell.length_c   1.000
_cell.angle_alpha   90.00
_cell.angle_beta   90.00
_cell.angle_gamma   90.00
#
_symmetry.space_group_name_H-M   'P 1'
#
loop_
_entity.id
_entity.type
_entity.pdbx_description
1 polymer ?
#
loop_
_entity_poly.entity_id
_entity_poly.type
_entity_poly.pdbx_seq_one_letter_code
_entity_poly.pdbx_strand_id
1 'polypeptide(L)'
;MDDDGMGSVQVQWQISSDGNAWMNLTGAVQQSFTPRETHVGQQLRVQISYVDGQGNLETLVSPASTPVENVNDKPTGAPRLTGEAREEGALVVDTSLIADEDGVGTYSVIWQRSSTKTDWQAYPNAVGEVLQLTQSHVGYSYRAVVSYTDRHGTKEMLLTSPSETVANVDDPVEGEVMLTGDAAEGSTLVANTARVSDEDGIASLTIGWESSEDGRNWRAIETSGAS
;
A
#
# COMPACT_ATOMS: atom_id res chain seq x y z
N MET A 1 43.46 -4.47 44.14
CA MET A 1 43.70 -5.90 43.93
C MET A 1 43.27 -6.55 45.23
N ASP A 2 42.51 -7.61 45.16
CA ASP A 2 42.04 -8.30 46.38
C ASP A 2 43.21 -9.09 46.94
N ASP A 3 43.62 -8.78 48.19
CA ASP A 3 44.78 -9.38 48.82
C ASP A 3 44.54 -10.85 49.21
N ASP A 4 43.28 -11.26 49.34
CA ASP A 4 42.86 -12.61 49.71
C ASP A 4 42.70 -13.53 48.50
N GLY A 5 42.95 -13.03 47.30
CA GLY A 5 42.85 -13.75 46.02
C GLY A 5 41.46 -13.77 45.44
N MET A 6 41.37 -13.87 44.12
CA MET A 6 40.11 -13.85 43.37
C MET A 6 39.76 -15.25 42.86
N GLY A 7 38.58 -15.77 43.26
CA GLY A 7 38.06 -17.02 42.76
C GLY A 7 37.43 -16.89 41.37
N SER A 8 36.62 -17.85 40.97
CA SER A 8 35.91 -17.83 39.69
C SER A 8 34.93 -16.67 39.63
N VAL A 9 35.11 -15.78 38.62
CA VAL A 9 34.25 -14.62 38.42
C VAL A 9 32.95 -15.03 37.74
N GLN A 10 31.85 -14.63 38.35
CA GLN A 10 30.51 -14.72 37.75
C GLN A 10 30.11 -13.34 37.21
N VAL A 11 29.44 -13.33 36.08
CA VAL A 11 29.02 -12.11 35.37
C VAL A 11 27.49 -12.09 35.30
N GLN A 12 26.86 -10.94 35.54
CA GLN A 12 25.44 -10.72 35.38
C GLN A 12 25.19 -9.33 34.81
N TRP A 13 24.61 -9.27 33.62
CA TRP A 13 24.17 -8.00 33.04
C TRP A 13 22.82 -7.57 33.64
N GLN A 14 22.69 -6.28 33.84
CA GLN A 14 21.51 -5.64 34.39
C GLN A 14 21.05 -4.52 33.48
N ILE A 15 19.73 -4.26 33.48
CA ILE A 15 19.08 -3.24 32.67
C ILE A 15 18.22 -2.34 33.55
N SER A 16 18.13 -1.06 33.16
CA SER A 16 17.29 -0.07 33.83
C SER A 16 16.70 0.92 32.82
N SER A 17 15.43 1.28 33.01
CA SER A 17 14.78 2.32 32.23
C SER A 17 14.93 3.73 32.82
N ASP A 18 15.33 3.85 34.10
CA ASP A 18 15.37 5.12 34.84
C ASP A 18 16.76 5.40 35.47
N GLY A 19 17.71 4.47 35.32
CA GLY A 19 19.04 4.54 35.94
C GLY A 19 19.08 4.27 37.46
N ASN A 20 17.91 4.02 38.09
CA ASN A 20 17.79 3.80 39.53
C ASN A 20 17.41 2.37 39.88
N ALA A 21 16.36 1.85 39.27
CA ALA A 21 15.90 0.48 39.47
C ALA A 21 16.54 -0.45 38.43
N TRP A 22 17.30 -1.45 38.90
CA TRP A 22 18.05 -2.38 38.04
C TRP A 22 17.52 -3.79 38.14
N MET A 23 17.30 -4.43 37.00
CA MET A 23 16.85 -5.80 36.87
C MET A 23 17.89 -6.67 36.18
N ASN A 24 18.08 -7.90 36.63
CA ASN A 24 18.94 -8.85 35.96
C ASN A 24 18.37 -9.26 34.60
N LEU A 25 19.20 -9.21 33.57
CA LEU A 25 18.89 -9.77 32.26
C LEU A 25 19.05 -11.30 32.33
N THR A 26 17.96 -12.02 32.15
CA THR A 26 17.95 -13.49 32.25
C THR A 26 18.90 -14.10 31.21
N GLY A 27 19.84 -14.94 31.68
CA GLY A 27 20.79 -15.64 30.82
C GLY A 27 21.95 -14.77 30.30
N ALA A 28 22.03 -13.48 30.66
CA ALA A 28 23.10 -12.59 30.25
C ALA A 28 24.28 -12.68 31.27
N VAL A 29 25.01 -13.76 31.17
CA VAL A 29 26.10 -14.12 32.11
C VAL A 29 27.48 -14.20 31.46
N GLN A 30 27.59 -13.76 30.21
CA GLN A 30 28.87 -13.73 29.48
C GLN A 30 29.60 -12.41 29.68
N GLN A 31 30.92 -12.39 29.41
CA GLN A 31 31.71 -11.17 29.48
C GLN A 31 31.29 -10.10 28.49
N SER A 32 30.64 -10.48 27.40
CA SER A 32 30.09 -9.55 26.40
C SER A 32 28.57 -9.71 26.32
N PHE A 33 27.89 -8.61 26.02
CA PHE A 33 26.48 -8.57 25.79
C PHE A 33 26.16 -7.68 24.58
N THR A 34 25.34 -8.15 23.66
CA THR A 34 24.90 -7.38 22.49
C THR A 34 23.46 -6.96 22.73
N PRO A 35 23.20 -5.65 22.88
CA PRO A 35 21.83 -5.15 22.97
C PRO A 35 21.03 -5.46 21.69
N ARG A 36 19.71 -5.50 21.83
CA ARG A 36 18.72 -5.68 20.75
C ARG A 36 17.67 -4.60 20.88
N GLU A 37 16.74 -4.56 19.94
CA GLU A 37 15.63 -3.60 19.93
C GLU A 37 14.92 -3.49 21.29
N THR A 38 14.65 -4.60 21.95
CA THR A 38 14.02 -4.62 23.28
C THR A 38 14.79 -3.90 24.39
N HIS A 39 16.04 -3.51 24.13
CA HIS A 39 16.88 -2.79 25.08
C HIS A 39 17.04 -1.30 24.73
N VAL A 40 16.52 -0.87 23.59
CA VAL A 40 16.59 0.52 23.11
C VAL A 40 16.00 1.48 24.14
N GLY A 41 16.68 2.60 24.36
CA GLY A 41 16.31 3.62 25.36
C GLY A 41 16.65 3.27 26.81
N GLN A 42 17.10 2.04 27.09
CA GLN A 42 17.45 1.60 28.44
C GLN A 42 18.97 1.62 28.69
N GLN A 43 19.36 1.76 29.92
CA GLN A 43 20.77 1.71 30.33
C GLN A 43 21.18 0.30 30.78
N LEU A 44 22.40 -0.06 30.49
CA LEU A 44 22.98 -1.36 30.84
C LEU A 44 24.14 -1.16 31.83
N ARG A 45 24.32 -2.13 32.73
CA ARG A 45 25.48 -2.27 33.57
C ARG A 45 25.81 -3.74 33.78
N VAL A 46 27.04 -4.02 34.19
CA VAL A 46 27.47 -5.38 34.54
C VAL A 46 27.79 -5.45 36.02
N GLN A 47 27.32 -6.50 36.65
CA GLN A 47 27.69 -6.92 37.98
C GLN A 47 28.59 -8.13 37.85
N ILE A 48 29.71 -8.11 38.54
CA ILE A 48 30.57 -9.28 38.72
C ILE A 48 30.56 -9.69 40.19
N SER A 49 30.66 -10.99 40.43
CA SER A 49 30.83 -11.53 41.77
C SER A 49 31.83 -12.68 41.77
N TYR A 50 32.52 -12.84 42.84
CA TYR A 50 33.45 -13.95 43.08
C TYR A 50 33.51 -14.26 44.58
N VAL A 51 34.01 -15.44 44.90
CA VAL A 51 34.33 -15.79 46.28
C VAL A 51 35.83 -15.67 46.45
N ASP A 52 36.28 -14.92 47.44
CA ASP A 52 37.68 -14.76 47.76
C ASP A 52 38.29 -16.03 48.35
N GLY A 53 39.63 -16.01 48.62
CA GLY A 53 40.35 -17.14 49.19
C GLY A 53 39.98 -17.45 50.63
N GLN A 54 39.22 -16.58 51.31
CA GLN A 54 38.75 -16.74 52.67
C GLN A 54 37.26 -17.17 52.76
N GLY A 55 36.58 -17.26 51.57
CA GLY A 55 35.18 -17.71 51.47
C GLY A 55 34.16 -16.59 51.52
N ASN A 56 34.56 -15.30 51.41
CA ASN A 56 33.62 -14.18 51.35
C ASN A 56 33.15 -13.93 49.94
N LEU A 57 31.87 -13.60 49.77
CA LEU A 57 31.29 -13.19 48.49
C LEU A 57 31.57 -11.70 48.25
N GLU A 58 32.37 -11.42 47.22
CA GLU A 58 32.66 -10.07 46.76
C GLU A 58 31.82 -9.71 45.53
N THR A 59 31.36 -8.45 45.46
CA THR A 59 30.52 -7.96 44.36
C THR A 59 30.97 -6.58 43.92
N LEU A 60 31.12 -6.40 42.60
CA LEU A 60 31.42 -5.14 41.97
C LEU A 60 30.42 -4.84 40.85
N VAL A 61 30.05 -3.58 40.70
CA VAL A 61 29.10 -3.13 39.68
C VAL A 61 29.77 -2.03 38.87
N SER A 62 29.64 -2.13 37.55
CA SER A 62 30.12 -1.09 36.64
C SER A 62 29.28 0.19 36.73
N PRO A 63 29.81 1.36 36.29
CA PRO A 63 28.97 2.47 35.93
C PRO A 63 27.90 2.04 34.89
N ALA A 64 26.78 2.74 34.86
CA ALA A 64 25.75 2.55 33.83
C ALA A 64 26.29 3.04 32.47
N SER A 65 25.84 2.40 31.41
CA SER A 65 26.02 2.90 30.05
C SER A 65 25.17 4.16 29.81
N THR A 66 25.41 4.87 28.69
CA THR A 66 24.40 5.69 28.09
C THR A 66 23.18 4.81 27.69
N PRO A 67 21.98 5.38 27.52
CA PRO A 67 20.89 4.63 26.94
C PRO A 67 21.30 3.96 25.61
N VAL A 68 20.85 2.74 25.39
CA VAL A 68 21.05 2.03 24.13
C VAL A 68 20.38 2.84 23.02
N GLU A 69 21.16 3.22 22.02
CA GLU A 69 20.67 3.96 20.87
C GLU A 69 19.97 3.01 19.89
N ASN A 70 18.91 3.51 19.23
CA ASN A 70 18.26 2.80 18.15
C ASN A 70 19.16 2.74 16.91
N VAL A 71 19.13 1.61 16.23
CA VAL A 71 19.68 1.46 14.87
C VAL A 71 18.53 1.01 14.01
N ASN A 72 18.16 1.83 13.03
CA ASN A 72 16.99 1.58 12.19
C ASN A 72 17.01 0.19 11.54
N ASP A 73 16.01 -0.60 11.84
CA ASP A 73 15.72 -1.85 11.17
C ASP A 73 14.81 -1.58 9.94
N LYS A 74 15.08 -2.29 8.86
CA LYS A 74 14.25 -2.15 7.66
C LYS A 74 12.99 -2.99 7.81
N PRO A 75 11.84 -2.48 7.30
CA PRO A 75 10.62 -3.27 7.30
C PRO A 75 10.81 -4.61 6.59
N THR A 76 10.18 -5.62 7.13
CA THR A 76 10.06 -6.96 6.55
C THR A 76 8.67 -7.18 6.00
N GLY A 77 8.51 -8.13 5.05
CA GLY A 77 7.28 -8.31 4.30
C GLY A 77 7.08 -7.24 3.22
N ALA A 78 5.94 -7.26 2.58
CA ALA A 78 5.59 -6.31 1.53
C ALA A 78 4.08 -6.08 1.46
N PRO A 79 3.61 -4.87 1.12
CA PRO A 79 2.21 -4.63 0.83
C PRO A 79 1.81 -5.36 -0.47
N ARG A 80 0.56 -5.77 -0.56
CA ARG A 80 0.01 -6.46 -1.74
C ARG A 80 -1.25 -5.75 -2.23
N LEU A 81 -1.52 -5.89 -3.53
CA LEU A 81 -2.81 -5.54 -4.10
C LEU A 81 -3.71 -6.76 -4.13
N THR A 82 -4.95 -6.58 -3.73
CA THR A 82 -6.05 -7.55 -3.82
C THR A 82 -7.20 -6.92 -4.61
N GLY A 83 -8.14 -7.74 -5.06
CA GLY A 83 -9.25 -7.31 -5.90
C GLY A 83 -9.00 -7.61 -7.38
N GLU A 84 -9.95 -7.22 -8.23
CA GLU A 84 -9.91 -7.48 -9.66
C GLU A 84 -9.56 -6.20 -10.44
N ALA A 85 -8.57 -6.29 -11.33
CA ALA A 85 -8.17 -5.19 -12.20
C ALA A 85 -9.10 -5.14 -13.42
N ARG A 86 -10.35 -4.77 -13.21
CA ARG A 86 -11.34 -4.52 -14.26
C ARG A 86 -12.18 -3.32 -13.89
N GLU A 87 -12.78 -2.70 -14.85
CA GLU A 87 -13.77 -1.66 -14.65
C GLU A 87 -14.90 -2.14 -13.72
N GLU A 88 -15.52 -1.20 -12.99
CA GLU A 88 -16.48 -1.45 -11.90
C GLU A 88 -15.94 -2.24 -10.72
N GLY A 89 -14.69 -2.73 -10.80
CA GLY A 89 -13.98 -3.40 -9.71
C GLY A 89 -13.28 -2.43 -8.78
N ALA A 90 -12.49 -2.98 -7.87
CA ALA A 90 -11.64 -2.21 -6.97
C ALA A 90 -10.30 -2.91 -6.74
N LEU A 91 -9.24 -2.12 -6.54
CA LEU A 91 -7.97 -2.59 -5.99
C LEU A 91 -7.86 -2.15 -4.54
N VAL A 92 -7.44 -3.05 -3.69
CA VAL A 92 -7.29 -2.82 -2.25
C VAL A 92 -5.86 -3.14 -1.83
N VAL A 93 -5.26 -2.24 -1.05
CA VAL A 93 -3.92 -2.44 -0.49
C VAL A 93 -4.02 -3.25 0.80
N ASP A 94 -3.39 -4.40 0.84
CA ASP A 94 -3.22 -5.23 2.03
C ASP A 94 -1.83 -5.01 2.63
N THR A 95 -1.78 -4.43 3.82
CA THR A 95 -0.56 -4.12 4.57
C THR A 95 -0.26 -5.13 5.68
N SER A 96 -1.08 -6.17 5.83
CA SER A 96 -1.05 -7.12 6.96
C SER A 96 0.26 -7.90 7.10
N LEU A 97 1.07 -7.98 6.05
CA LEU A 97 2.36 -8.67 6.06
C LEU A 97 3.55 -7.76 6.40
N ILE A 98 3.33 -6.46 6.56
CA ILE A 98 4.41 -5.54 6.90
C ILE A 98 4.69 -5.68 8.40
N ALA A 99 5.95 -5.94 8.72
CA ALA A 99 6.45 -5.94 10.09
C ALA A 99 7.76 -5.13 10.15
N ASP A 100 7.99 -4.46 11.29
CA ASP A 100 9.14 -3.62 11.53
C ASP A 100 9.52 -3.74 13.01
N GLU A 101 10.77 -4.03 13.32
CA GLU A 101 11.22 -4.15 14.71
C GLU A 101 11.16 -2.80 15.44
N ASP A 102 11.40 -1.70 14.72
CA ASP A 102 11.25 -0.33 15.24
C ASP A 102 9.77 0.09 15.41
N GLY A 103 8.85 -0.77 14.97
CA GLY A 103 7.41 -0.60 15.08
C GLY A 103 6.80 0.13 13.89
N VAL A 104 5.63 -0.33 13.51
CA VAL A 104 4.87 0.24 12.40
C VAL A 104 3.98 1.39 12.89
N GLY A 105 4.06 2.54 12.23
CA GLY A 105 3.16 3.67 12.44
C GLY A 105 1.91 3.60 11.56
N THR A 106 1.15 4.71 11.52
CA THR A 106 -0.02 4.82 10.64
C THR A 106 0.41 4.88 9.19
N TYR A 107 -0.20 4.05 8.34
CA TYR A 107 0.07 4.01 6.92
C TYR A 107 -0.51 5.22 6.19
N SER A 108 0.26 5.71 5.22
CA SER A 108 -0.19 6.60 4.16
C SER A 108 -0.03 5.87 2.83
N VAL A 109 -1.08 5.86 2.04
CA VAL A 109 -1.12 5.18 0.74
C VAL A 109 -1.35 6.19 -0.36
N ILE A 110 -0.49 6.18 -1.36
CA ILE A 110 -0.67 6.92 -2.61
C ILE A 110 -0.55 5.97 -3.79
N TRP A 111 -1.32 6.26 -4.84
CA TRP A 111 -1.38 5.42 -6.03
C TRP A 111 -0.50 5.96 -7.15
N GLN A 112 0.03 5.06 -7.93
CA GLN A 112 0.72 5.33 -9.19
C GLN A 112 0.09 4.50 -10.29
N ARG A 113 0.05 5.04 -11.51
CA ARG A 113 -0.43 4.33 -12.70
C ARG A 113 0.63 4.27 -13.80
N SER A 114 0.53 3.30 -14.68
CA SER A 114 1.37 3.13 -15.85
C SER A 114 0.61 2.40 -16.95
N SER A 115 0.78 2.82 -18.19
CA SER A 115 0.28 2.09 -19.37
C SER A 115 1.27 1.01 -19.87
N THR A 116 2.52 1.03 -19.38
CA THR A 116 3.60 0.14 -19.84
C THR A 116 4.14 -0.80 -18.76
N LYS A 117 3.70 -0.62 -17.49
CA LYS A 117 4.24 -1.26 -16.28
C LYS A 117 5.72 -0.91 -15.99
N THR A 118 6.30 0.03 -16.71
CA THR A 118 7.69 0.48 -16.54
C THR A 118 7.80 1.95 -16.18
N ASP A 119 6.99 2.81 -16.78
CA ASP A 119 6.95 4.25 -16.50
C ASP A 119 5.76 4.57 -15.59
N TRP A 120 6.07 4.87 -14.32
CA TRP A 120 5.08 5.06 -13.26
C TRP A 120 4.88 6.54 -12.94
N GLN A 121 3.66 6.99 -13.07
CA GLN A 121 3.24 8.37 -12.77
C GLN A 121 2.37 8.41 -11.52
N ALA A 122 2.52 9.46 -10.71
CA ALA A 122 1.63 9.68 -9.58
C ALA A 122 0.16 9.79 -10.05
N TYR A 123 -0.74 9.16 -9.29
CA TYR A 123 -2.18 9.25 -9.52
C TYR A 123 -2.84 9.96 -8.32
N PRO A 124 -2.83 11.30 -8.30
CA PRO A 124 -3.18 12.09 -7.11
C PRO A 124 -4.67 12.06 -6.76
N ASN A 125 -5.53 11.63 -7.69
CA ASN A 125 -6.98 11.55 -7.47
C ASN A 125 -7.41 10.36 -6.60
N ALA A 126 -6.46 9.45 -6.30
CA ALA A 126 -6.70 8.31 -5.43
C ALA A 126 -5.81 8.38 -4.19
N VAL A 127 -6.43 8.37 -3.02
CA VAL A 127 -5.79 8.36 -1.71
C VAL A 127 -6.39 7.26 -0.85
N GLY A 128 -5.59 6.70 0.06
CA GLY A 128 -6.03 5.62 0.92
C GLY A 128 -5.92 4.24 0.29
N GLU A 129 -6.43 3.24 0.99
CA GLU A 129 -6.16 1.82 0.69
C GLU A 129 -6.99 1.27 -0.46
N VAL A 130 -8.06 1.96 -0.88
CA VAL A 130 -9.00 1.46 -1.91
C VAL A 130 -8.97 2.38 -3.13
N LEU A 131 -8.77 1.80 -4.31
CA LEU A 131 -8.92 2.43 -5.62
C LEU A 131 -10.12 1.80 -6.33
N GLN A 132 -11.21 2.55 -6.48
CA GLN A 132 -12.34 2.16 -7.32
C GLN A 132 -11.96 2.36 -8.79
N LEU A 133 -12.28 1.38 -9.62
CA LEU A 133 -11.93 1.37 -11.03
C LEU A 133 -13.15 1.76 -11.87
N THR A 134 -12.96 2.69 -12.79
CA THR A 134 -13.97 3.19 -13.73
C THR A 134 -13.38 3.18 -15.13
N GLN A 135 -14.13 3.53 -16.16
CA GLN A 135 -13.67 3.64 -17.54
C GLN A 135 -12.35 4.42 -17.68
N SER A 136 -12.14 5.48 -16.90
CA SER A 136 -10.91 6.26 -16.93
C SER A 136 -9.64 5.51 -16.47
N HIS A 137 -9.80 4.33 -15.90
CA HIS A 137 -8.71 3.46 -15.43
C HIS A 137 -8.37 2.36 -16.43
N VAL A 138 -9.23 2.10 -17.41
CA VAL A 138 -9.05 1.05 -18.43
C VAL A 138 -7.75 1.25 -19.21
N GLY A 139 -7.02 0.17 -19.46
CA GLY A 139 -5.75 0.19 -20.16
C GLY A 139 -4.52 0.57 -19.30
N TYR A 140 -4.71 0.94 -18.03
CA TYR A 140 -3.61 1.23 -17.10
C TYR A 140 -3.44 0.11 -16.08
N SER A 141 -2.21 -0.05 -15.61
CA SER A 141 -1.90 -0.84 -14.41
C SER A 141 -1.60 0.11 -13.25
N TYR A 142 -1.89 -0.33 -12.04
CA TYR A 142 -1.75 0.45 -10.81
C TYR A 142 -0.82 -0.23 -9.82
N ARG A 143 -0.12 0.58 -9.02
CA ARG A 143 0.59 0.14 -7.82
C ARG A 143 0.42 1.17 -6.72
N ALA A 144 0.57 0.73 -5.48
CA ALA A 144 0.54 1.62 -4.34
C ALA A 144 1.94 1.83 -3.76
N VAL A 145 2.20 3.06 -3.33
CA VAL A 145 3.31 3.43 -2.46
C VAL A 145 2.73 3.52 -1.05
N VAL A 146 3.18 2.64 -0.17
CA VAL A 146 2.80 2.61 1.24
C VAL A 146 3.94 3.22 2.04
N SER A 147 3.66 4.20 2.87
CA SER A 147 4.64 4.82 3.74
C SER A 147 4.12 4.96 5.16
N TYR A 148 5.02 4.95 6.13
CA TYR A 148 4.74 5.21 7.53
C TYR A 148 5.98 5.83 8.19
N THR A 149 5.82 6.28 9.42
CA THR A 149 6.93 6.66 10.29
C THR A 149 6.93 5.68 11.45
N ASP A 150 8.08 5.06 11.72
CA ASP A 150 8.26 4.13 12.84
C ASP A 150 8.20 4.84 14.19
N ARG A 151 8.37 4.12 15.29
CA ARG A 151 8.31 4.67 16.65
C ARG A 151 9.54 5.50 17.00
N HIS A 152 10.64 5.35 16.27
CA HIS A 152 11.89 6.09 16.43
C HIS A 152 12.01 7.29 15.49
N GLY A 153 11.00 7.51 14.62
CA GLY A 153 10.90 8.69 13.76
C GLY A 153 11.47 8.49 12.35
N THR A 154 11.87 7.27 11.98
CA THR A 154 12.32 6.98 10.62
C THR A 154 11.13 6.82 9.69
N LYS A 155 11.27 7.38 8.49
CA LYS A 155 10.25 7.21 7.43
C LYS A 155 10.57 6.01 6.57
N GLU A 156 9.64 5.09 6.52
CA GLU A 156 9.73 3.89 5.71
C GLU A 156 8.79 3.97 4.50
N MET A 157 9.19 3.33 3.41
CA MET A 157 8.45 3.33 2.15
C MET A 157 8.56 1.96 1.46
N LEU A 158 7.40 1.39 1.12
CA LEU A 158 7.28 0.12 0.42
C LEU A 158 6.38 0.28 -0.82
N LEU A 159 6.60 -0.58 -1.80
CA LEU A 159 5.81 -0.62 -3.02
C LEU A 159 5.07 -1.95 -3.12
N THR A 160 3.84 -1.92 -3.59
CA THR A 160 3.17 -3.14 -4.04
C THR A 160 3.73 -3.62 -5.37
N SER A 161 3.59 -4.90 -5.69
CA SER A 161 3.65 -5.33 -7.07
C SER A 161 2.56 -4.63 -7.90
N PRO A 162 2.79 -4.39 -9.20
CA PRO A 162 1.77 -3.84 -10.07
C PRO A 162 0.53 -4.75 -10.18
N SER A 163 -0.63 -4.14 -10.38
CA SER A 163 -1.83 -4.85 -10.80
C SER A 163 -1.68 -5.41 -12.21
N GLU A 164 -2.57 -6.30 -12.62
CA GLU A 164 -2.85 -6.48 -14.03
C GLU A 164 -3.35 -5.18 -14.64
N THR A 165 -3.32 -5.10 -15.98
CA THR A 165 -3.92 -3.98 -16.70
C THR A 165 -5.43 -4.01 -16.51
N VAL A 166 -6.01 -2.89 -16.16
CA VAL A 166 -7.46 -2.79 -15.96
C VAL A 166 -8.17 -3.12 -17.26
N ALA A 167 -8.98 -4.17 -17.21
CA ALA A 167 -9.81 -4.62 -18.31
C ALA A 167 -11.08 -3.79 -18.42
N ASN A 168 -11.54 -3.59 -19.63
CA ASN A 168 -12.82 -2.96 -19.93
C ASN A 168 -14.00 -3.89 -19.56
N VAL A 169 -15.11 -3.30 -19.18
CA VAL A 169 -16.43 -3.93 -19.13
C VAL A 169 -17.28 -3.21 -20.15
N ASP A 170 -17.98 -3.94 -21.00
CA ASP A 170 -18.83 -3.37 -22.05
C ASP A 170 -20.01 -2.63 -21.44
N ASP A 171 -20.10 -1.33 -21.71
CA ASP A 171 -21.18 -0.48 -21.25
C ASP A 171 -22.30 -0.38 -22.31
N PRO A 172 -23.57 -0.33 -21.91
CA PRO A 172 -24.66 -0.17 -22.87
C PRO A 172 -24.70 1.24 -23.43
N VAL A 173 -25.05 1.34 -24.74
CA VAL A 173 -25.30 2.63 -25.37
C VAL A 173 -26.40 3.40 -24.64
N GLU A 174 -26.20 4.68 -24.41
CA GLU A 174 -27.13 5.58 -23.75
C GLU A 174 -27.64 6.68 -24.70
N GLY A 175 -28.78 7.29 -24.32
CA GLY A 175 -29.35 8.44 -25.00
C GLY A 175 -30.46 8.07 -25.99
N GLU A 176 -30.71 8.95 -26.95
CA GLU A 176 -31.82 8.83 -27.91
C GLU A 176 -31.42 9.39 -29.26
N VAL A 177 -32.00 8.80 -30.32
CA VAL A 177 -31.97 9.35 -31.68
C VAL A 177 -33.23 10.16 -31.91
N MET A 178 -33.08 11.42 -32.30
CA MET A 178 -34.21 12.30 -32.58
C MET A 178 -34.39 12.51 -34.09
N LEU A 179 -35.61 12.47 -34.57
CA LEU A 179 -35.93 12.92 -35.90
C LEU A 179 -36.20 14.42 -35.93
N THR A 180 -35.64 15.13 -36.85
CA THR A 180 -35.84 16.56 -37.08
C THR A 180 -36.18 16.81 -38.56
N GLY A 181 -36.95 17.87 -38.84
CA GLY A 181 -37.47 18.19 -40.15
C GLY A 181 -39.00 17.95 -40.28
N ASP A 182 -39.58 18.32 -41.39
CA ASP A 182 -41.01 18.15 -41.66
C ASP A 182 -41.27 16.82 -42.35
N ALA A 183 -42.19 16.01 -41.81
CA ALA A 183 -42.60 14.74 -42.41
C ALA A 183 -43.63 14.99 -43.54
N ALA A 184 -43.19 15.65 -44.63
CA ALA A 184 -44.00 15.96 -45.80
C ALA A 184 -43.26 15.54 -47.07
N GLU A 185 -44.04 15.25 -48.13
CA GLU A 185 -43.47 14.94 -49.43
C GLU A 185 -42.58 16.07 -49.92
N GLY A 186 -41.36 15.72 -50.35
CA GLY A 186 -40.34 16.70 -50.80
C GLY A 186 -39.50 17.34 -49.69
N SER A 187 -39.86 17.10 -48.41
CA SER A 187 -39.07 17.57 -47.26
C SER A 187 -38.00 16.56 -46.83
N THR A 188 -36.99 17.04 -46.08
CA THR A 188 -35.92 16.20 -45.59
C THR A 188 -36.08 15.92 -44.09
N LEU A 189 -36.02 14.66 -43.71
CA LEU A 189 -35.91 14.24 -42.33
C LEU A 189 -34.42 13.95 -42.02
N VAL A 190 -33.98 14.39 -40.85
CA VAL A 190 -32.59 14.19 -40.34
C VAL A 190 -32.63 13.41 -39.05
N ALA A 191 -31.84 12.34 -38.97
CA ALA A 191 -31.60 11.62 -37.72
C ALA A 191 -30.52 12.38 -36.95
N ASN A 192 -30.91 12.95 -35.82
CA ASN A 192 -29.98 13.64 -34.92
C ASN A 192 -29.50 12.66 -33.82
N THR A 193 -28.24 12.35 -33.85
CA THR A 193 -27.53 11.42 -32.95
C THR A 193 -26.71 12.11 -31.88
N ALA A 194 -26.81 13.45 -31.75
CA ALA A 194 -25.96 14.23 -30.81
C ALA A 194 -26.18 13.88 -29.32
N ARG A 195 -27.24 13.13 -29.02
CA ARG A 195 -27.51 12.66 -27.64
C ARG A 195 -27.21 11.19 -27.45
N VAL A 196 -26.63 10.52 -28.42
CA VAL A 196 -26.22 9.13 -28.30
C VAL A 196 -24.79 9.13 -27.75
N SER A 197 -24.57 8.42 -26.65
CA SER A 197 -23.27 8.25 -26.00
C SER A 197 -23.05 6.80 -25.60
N ASP A 198 -21.80 6.47 -25.37
CA ASP A 198 -21.34 5.16 -24.93
C ASP A 198 -20.03 5.41 -24.16
N GLU A 199 -19.90 4.88 -22.93
CA GLU A 199 -18.69 5.10 -22.13
C GLU A 199 -17.47 4.46 -22.77
N ASP A 200 -17.63 3.34 -23.48
CA ASP A 200 -16.56 2.70 -24.27
C ASP A 200 -16.15 3.51 -25.50
N GLY A 201 -16.94 4.49 -25.87
CA GLY A 201 -16.76 5.32 -27.06
C GLY A 201 -17.37 4.71 -28.32
N ILE A 202 -17.89 5.57 -29.18
CA ILE A 202 -18.50 5.18 -30.45
C ILE A 202 -17.45 5.16 -31.56
N ALA A 203 -16.98 3.99 -31.93
CA ALA A 203 -16.00 3.83 -33.02
C ALA A 203 -16.61 4.04 -34.41
N SER A 204 -17.90 3.65 -34.61
CA SER A 204 -18.62 3.88 -35.84
C SER A 204 -20.11 3.93 -35.55
N LEU A 205 -20.84 4.73 -36.33
CA LEU A 205 -22.32 4.84 -36.22
C LEU A 205 -22.94 4.69 -37.61
N THR A 206 -23.94 3.80 -37.70
CA THR A 206 -24.66 3.58 -38.92
C THR A 206 -26.12 3.95 -38.72
N ILE A 207 -26.73 4.67 -39.66
CA ILE A 207 -28.14 5.07 -39.64
C ILE A 207 -28.92 4.22 -40.65
N GLY A 208 -29.87 3.46 -40.13
CA GLY A 208 -30.85 2.75 -40.94
C GLY A 208 -32.20 3.48 -40.91
N TRP A 209 -32.88 3.54 -42.03
CA TRP A 209 -34.23 4.11 -42.13
C TRP A 209 -35.26 3.02 -42.31
N GLU A 210 -36.36 3.12 -41.61
CA GLU A 210 -37.47 2.20 -41.68
C GLU A 210 -38.81 2.96 -41.86
N SER A 211 -39.77 2.37 -42.54
CA SER A 211 -41.11 2.91 -42.68
C SER A 211 -42.17 1.91 -42.21
N SER A 212 -43.32 2.43 -41.74
CA SER A 212 -44.45 1.64 -41.29
C SER A 212 -45.76 2.33 -41.68
N GLU A 213 -46.76 1.54 -42.10
CA GLU A 213 -48.13 2.01 -42.37
C GLU A 213 -49.01 1.99 -41.11
N ASP A 214 -48.69 1.13 -40.14
CA ASP A 214 -49.52 0.87 -38.97
C ASP A 214 -48.85 1.22 -37.64
N GLY A 215 -47.59 1.71 -37.69
CA GLY A 215 -46.77 2.00 -36.53
C GLY A 215 -46.30 0.77 -35.71
N ARG A 216 -46.56 -0.46 -36.24
CA ARG A 216 -46.23 -1.72 -35.57
C ARG A 216 -45.29 -2.60 -36.39
N ASN A 217 -45.52 -2.62 -37.71
CA ASN A 217 -44.71 -3.41 -38.63
C ASN A 217 -43.78 -2.48 -39.41
N TRP A 218 -42.50 -2.57 -39.18
CA TRP A 218 -41.46 -1.71 -39.74
C TRP A 218 -40.70 -2.44 -40.84
N ARG A 219 -40.40 -1.75 -41.96
CA ARG A 219 -39.63 -2.26 -43.08
C ARG A 219 -38.51 -1.31 -43.40
N ALA A 220 -37.32 -1.83 -43.67
CA ALA A 220 -36.17 -1.05 -44.08
C ALA A 220 -36.43 -0.30 -45.39
N ILE A 221 -36.03 0.95 -45.44
CA ILE A 221 -36.06 1.77 -46.66
C ILE A 221 -34.66 1.62 -47.31
N GLU A 222 -34.65 1.10 -48.54
CA GLU A 222 -33.43 1.18 -49.35
C GLU A 222 -33.19 2.63 -49.73
N THR A 223 -32.21 3.27 -49.06
CA THR A 223 -31.74 4.59 -49.47
C THR A 223 -30.89 4.40 -50.72
N SER A 224 -31.46 4.73 -51.87
CA SER A 224 -30.66 4.91 -53.10
C SER A 224 -29.65 5.99 -52.81
N GLY A 225 -28.33 5.64 -52.72
CA GLY A 225 -27.28 6.56 -52.39
C GLY A 225 -27.33 7.84 -53.20
N ALA A 226 -27.58 8.94 -52.53
CA ALA A 226 -27.21 10.25 -53.01
C ALA A 226 -25.70 10.36 -52.84
N SER A 227 -25.02 10.36 -53.99
CA SER A 227 -23.59 10.64 -54.15
C SER A 227 -23.23 12.03 -53.69
#